data_171a220b4c466ff5841f0d45566b8fa6
#
_entry.id   171a220b4c466ff5841f0d45566b8fa6
#
_cell.length_a   1.000
_cell.length_b   1.000
_cell.length_c   1.000
_cell.angle_alpha   90.00
_cell.angle_beta   90.00
_cell.angle_gamma   90.00
#
_symmetry.space_group_name_H-M   'P 1'
#
loop_
_entity.id
_entity.type
_entity.pdbx_description
1 polymer ?
#
loop_
_entity_poly.entity_id
_entity_poly.type
_entity_poly.pdbx_seq_one_letter_code
_entity_poly.pdbx_strand_id
1 'polypeptide(L)'
;MQWLLDLFNWTIPVAGGGLLMREVFGNVFGLASALGGMRRKVWAWPVGIIGNVTLLTVFLGSLFGGADTANLLGQAGRQIMFIAVSIYGWRQWRQAKTQRSTSGQETAIVPQWASWTVRIRLVVILIGGTILLTPLFRVLGSFEPVWADAWTFVGSLLATYGMAKGWVEFWLIWVAVDIVGVPLLFSAGYYASAFMYLFYGVFTLVGFFVWARARNREKPAVETLMPDPTIQEVSETGQKAT
;
A
#
# COMPACT_ATOMS: atom_id res chain seq x y z
N MET A 1 -16.02 -10.35 -27.76
CA MET A 1 -15.57 -10.65 -26.39
C MET A 1 -14.26 -11.46 -26.38
N GLN A 2 -14.05 -12.34 -27.39
CA GLN A 2 -12.85 -13.16 -27.54
C GLN A 2 -11.56 -12.32 -27.70
N TRP A 3 -11.61 -11.25 -28.51
CA TRP A 3 -10.47 -10.34 -28.72
C TRP A 3 -9.93 -9.69 -27.42
N LEU A 4 -10.79 -9.45 -26.41
CA LEU A 4 -10.35 -8.96 -25.11
C LEU A 4 -9.56 -10.02 -24.36
N LEU A 5 -10.01 -11.28 -24.40
CA LEU A 5 -9.31 -12.41 -23.79
C LEU A 5 -7.97 -12.66 -24.47
N ASP A 6 -7.93 -12.54 -25.81
CA ASP A 6 -6.71 -12.66 -26.60
C ASP A 6 -5.72 -11.53 -26.28
N LEU A 7 -6.21 -10.28 -26.13
CA LEU A 7 -5.40 -9.14 -25.71
C LEU A 7 -4.83 -9.35 -24.30
N PHE A 8 -5.65 -9.82 -23.34
CA PHE A 8 -5.21 -10.08 -21.98
C PHE A 8 -4.18 -11.21 -21.87
N ASN A 9 -4.26 -12.21 -22.76
CA ASN A 9 -3.32 -13.33 -22.82
C ASN A 9 -2.13 -13.09 -23.75
N TRP A 10 -2.13 -11.95 -24.47
CA TRP A 10 -1.04 -11.62 -25.36
C TRP A 10 0.26 -11.43 -24.59
N THR A 11 1.33 -11.99 -25.17
CA THR A 11 2.66 -11.93 -24.58
C THR A 11 3.56 -11.05 -25.47
N ILE A 12 4.12 -10.01 -24.89
CA ILE A 12 5.11 -9.17 -25.57
C ILE A 12 6.46 -9.88 -25.44
N PRO A 13 7.13 -10.23 -26.55
CA PRO A 13 8.46 -10.82 -26.49
C PRO A 13 9.48 -9.77 -25.98
N VAL A 14 10.13 -10.07 -24.86
CA VAL A 14 11.22 -9.26 -24.31
C VAL A 14 12.46 -10.12 -24.14
N ALA A 15 13.65 -9.51 -24.11
CA ALA A 15 14.90 -10.23 -23.92
C ALA A 15 14.86 -11.04 -22.62
N GLY A 16 14.89 -12.37 -22.74
CA GLY A 16 14.88 -13.31 -21.61
C GLY A 16 13.51 -13.87 -21.23
N GLY A 17 12.41 -13.59 -22.00
CA GLY A 17 11.09 -14.15 -21.72
C GLY A 17 9.96 -13.43 -22.43
N GLY A 18 8.72 -13.69 -21.99
CA GLY A 18 7.51 -13.01 -22.47
C GLY A 18 6.86 -12.21 -21.33
N LEU A 19 6.50 -10.97 -21.59
CA LEU A 19 5.77 -10.12 -20.66
C LEU A 19 4.26 -10.23 -20.95
N LEU A 20 3.49 -10.78 -20.03
CA LEU A 20 2.03 -10.91 -20.18
C LEU A 20 1.37 -9.53 -20.10
N MET A 21 0.47 -9.22 -21.03
CA MET A 21 -0.30 -7.97 -21.00
C MET A 21 -1.09 -7.80 -19.70
N ARG A 22 -1.59 -8.87 -19.09
CA ARG A 22 -2.22 -8.85 -17.76
C ARG A 22 -1.28 -8.32 -16.68
N GLU A 23 -0.01 -8.68 -16.73
CA GLU A 23 1.01 -8.19 -15.81
C GLU A 23 1.24 -6.68 -15.99
N VAL A 24 1.33 -6.23 -17.23
CA VAL A 24 1.46 -4.79 -17.57
C VAL A 24 0.26 -4.02 -17.04
N PHE A 25 -0.97 -4.47 -17.33
CA PHE A 25 -2.18 -3.81 -16.83
C PHE A 25 -2.23 -3.78 -15.31
N GLY A 26 -1.96 -4.91 -14.65
CA GLY A 26 -1.94 -4.97 -13.19
C GLY A 26 -0.96 -3.97 -12.58
N ASN A 27 0.26 -3.86 -13.13
CA ASN A 27 1.27 -2.90 -12.68
C ASN A 27 0.88 -1.44 -12.97
N VAL A 28 0.28 -1.14 -14.14
CA VAL A 28 -0.22 0.21 -14.46
C VAL A 28 -1.31 0.64 -13.48
N PHE A 29 -2.26 -0.24 -13.16
CA PHE A 29 -3.27 0.03 -12.14
C PHE A 29 -2.64 0.19 -10.74
N GLY A 30 -1.63 -0.60 -10.40
CA GLY A 30 -0.86 -0.46 -9.17
C GLY A 30 -0.20 0.92 -9.06
N LEU A 31 0.46 1.38 -10.12
CA LEU A 31 1.09 2.70 -10.17
C LEU A 31 0.05 3.83 -10.08
N ALA A 32 -1.06 3.72 -10.81
CA ALA A 32 -2.16 4.67 -10.74
C ALA A 32 -2.73 4.75 -9.31
N SER A 33 -2.93 3.60 -8.66
CA SER A 33 -3.34 3.51 -7.25
C SER A 33 -2.37 4.23 -6.32
N ALA A 34 -1.06 4.00 -6.49
CA ALA A 34 -0.02 4.65 -5.69
C ALA A 34 -0.02 6.18 -5.86
N LEU A 35 -0.16 6.67 -7.09
CA LEU A 35 -0.31 8.11 -7.39
C LEU A 35 -1.58 8.70 -6.75
N GLY A 36 -2.70 7.99 -6.83
CA GLY A 36 -3.95 8.37 -6.16
C GLY A 36 -3.80 8.42 -4.65
N GLY A 37 -3.09 7.46 -4.07
CA GLY A 37 -2.76 7.40 -2.66
C GLY A 37 -1.88 8.56 -2.20
N MET A 38 -0.86 8.90 -2.97
CA MET A 38 -0.02 10.07 -2.73
C MET A 38 -0.84 11.37 -2.71
N ARG A 39 -1.85 11.47 -3.60
CA ARG A 39 -2.79 12.60 -3.68
C ARG A 39 -3.97 12.49 -2.71
N ARG A 40 -4.00 11.47 -1.86
CA ARG A 40 -5.04 11.21 -0.86
C ARG A 40 -6.47 11.12 -1.46
N LYS A 41 -6.56 10.54 -2.66
CA LYS A 41 -7.86 10.38 -3.36
C LYS A 41 -8.44 9.00 -3.09
N VAL A 42 -9.75 8.93 -2.78
CA VAL A 42 -10.45 7.67 -2.45
C VAL A 42 -10.39 6.65 -3.58
N TRP A 43 -10.39 7.11 -4.84
CA TRP A 43 -10.34 6.22 -6.00
C TRP A 43 -9.05 5.37 -6.11
N ALA A 44 -7.99 5.74 -5.37
CA ALA A 44 -6.76 4.97 -5.30
C ALA A 44 -7.04 3.50 -4.91
N TRP A 45 -7.92 3.29 -3.95
CA TRP A 45 -8.23 1.97 -3.42
C TRP A 45 -8.90 1.03 -4.42
N PRO A 46 -10.06 1.37 -5.06
CA PRO A 46 -10.67 0.50 -6.07
C PRO A 46 -9.75 0.27 -7.28
N VAL A 47 -8.98 1.26 -7.70
CA VAL A 47 -7.99 1.10 -8.78
C VAL A 47 -6.91 0.08 -8.37
N GLY A 48 -6.42 0.15 -7.13
CA GLY A 48 -5.48 -0.84 -6.58
C GLY A 48 -6.08 -2.25 -6.48
N ILE A 49 -7.35 -2.37 -6.10
CA ILE A 49 -8.05 -3.66 -6.08
C ILE A 49 -8.09 -4.28 -7.49
N ILE A 50 -8.43 -3.49 -8.52
CA ILE A 50 -8.45 -3.97 -9.92
C ILE A 50 -7.05 -4.47 -10.32
N GLY A 51 -5.99 -3.69 -10.02
CA GLY A 51 -4.61 -4.10 -10.29
C GLY A 51 -4.24 -5.42 -9.61
N ASN A 52 -4.54 -5.54 -8.32
CA ASN A 52 -4.21 -6.73 -7.54
C ASN A 52 -5.02 -7.96 -7.99
N VAL A 53 -6.30 -7.82 -8.36
CA VAL A 53 -7.10 -8.90 -8.95
C VAL A 53 -6.48 -9.35 -10.28
N THR A 54 -6.07 -8.41 -11.12
CA THR A 54 -5.42 -8.73 -12.40
C THR A 54 -4.11 -9.49 -12.16
N LEU A 55 -3.24 -9.01 -11.25
CA LEU A 55 -1.98 -9.67 -10.91
C LEU A 55 -2.20 -11.06 -10.25
N LEU A 56 -3.26 -11.22 -9.46
CA LEU A 56 -3.62 -12.52 -8.88
C LEU A 56 -3.85 -13.56 -9.99
N THR A 57 -4.52 -13.19 -11.09
CA THR A 57 -4.71 -14.09 -12.23
C THR A 57 -3.40 -14.44 -12.96
N VAL A 58 -2.40 -13.56 -12.91
CA VAL A 58 -1.05 -13.83 -13.44
C VAL A 58 -0.34 -14.86 -12.56
N PHE A 59 -0.35 -14.65 -11.23
CA PHE A 59 0.36 -15.51 -10.29
C PHE A 59 -0.30 -16.88 -10.05
N LEU A 60 -1.57 -17.02 -10.43
CA LEU A 60 -2.29 -18.30 -10.52
C LEU A 60 -2.35 -18.80 -11.97
N GLY A 61 -1.27 -18.67 -12.71
CA GLY A 61 -1.17 -18.89 -14.15
C GLY A 61 -1.76 -20.19 -14.65
N SER A 62 -1.52 -21.31 -13.97
CA SER A 62 -2.05 -22.62 -14.37
C SER A 62 -3.59 -22.71 -14.32
N LEU A 63 -4.26 -21.87 -13.51
CA LEU A 63 -5.72 -21.82 -13.43
C LEU A 63 -6.35 -20.90 -14.50
N PHE A 64 -5.57 -19.96 -15.07
CA PHE A 64 -6.08 -18.88 -15.92
C PHE A 64 -5.51 -18.84 -17.35
N GLY A 65 -4.79 -19.85 -17.81
CA GLY A 65 -4.45 -19.86 -19.22
C GLY A 65 -3.13 -20.41 -19.69
N GLY A 66 -2.49 -21.27 -18.91
CA GLY A 66 -1.28 -21.91 -19.42
C GLY A 66 -0.91 -23.16 -18.65
N ALA A 67 -0.95 -24.31 -19.30
CA ALA A 67 -0.47 -25.56 -18.72
C ALA A 67 1.03 -25.51 -18.33
N ASP A 68 1.77 -24.55 -18.88
CA ASP A 68 3.23 -24.41 -18.69
C ASP A 68 3.63 -23.29 -17.71
N THR A 69 2.66 -22.57 -17.11
CA THR A 69 2.95 -21.50 -16.16
C THR A 69 2.91 -21.98 -14.72
N ALA A 70 4.02 -21.80 -14.00
CA ALA A 70 4.10 -22.14 -12.58
C ALA A 70 3.19 -21.23 -11.73
N ASN A 71 2.54 -21.82 -10.72
CA ASN A 71 1.82 -21.03 -9.73
C ASN A 71 2.81 -20.41 -8.72
N LEU A 72 2.77 -19.11 -8.59
CA LEU A 72 3.55 -18.36 -7.60
C LEU A 72 2.68 -18.06 -6.37
N LEU A 73 2.47 -19.07 -5.53
CA LEU A 73 1.54 -19.02 -4.40
C LEU A 73 1.84 -17.91 -3.40
N GLY A 74 3.13 -17.63 -3.13
CA GLY A 74 3.52 -16.51 -2.27
C GLY A 74 3.10 -15.15 -2.84
N GLN A 75 3.31 -14.94 -4.15
CA GLN A 75 2.88 -13.73 -4.84
C GLN A 75 1.35 -13.63 -4.93
N ALA A 76 0.66 -14.74 -5.21
CA ALA A 76 -0.80 -14.80 -5.19
C ALA A 76 -1.36 -14.46 -3.79
N GLY A 77 -0.79 -15.02 -2.73
CA GLY A 77 -1.15 -14.69 -1.34
C GLY A 77 -0.95 -13.20 -1.03
N ARG A 78 0.11 -12.57 -1.55
CA ARG A 78 0.35 -11.13 -1.43
C ARG A 78 -0.75 -10.30 -2.10
N GLN A 79 -1.23 -10.70 -3.29
CA GLN A 79 -2.34 -10.00 -3.94
C GLN A 79 -3.64 -10.11 -3.15
N ILE A 80 -3.94 -11.28 -2.59
CA ILE A 80 -5.11 -11.47 -1.72
C ILE A 80 -5.03 -10.56 -0.49
N MET A 81 -3.87 -10.49 0.14
CA MET A 81 -3.62 -9.58 1.26
C MET A 81 -3.85 -8.13 0.86
N PHE A 82 -3.29 -7.68 -0.28
CA PHE A 82 -3.49 -6.32 -0.78
C PHE A 82 -4.96 -6.01 -1.06
N ILE A 83 -5.72 -6.93 -1.65
CA ILE A 83 -7.17 -6.78 -1.91
C ILE A 83 -7.90 -6.58 -0.57
N ALA A 84 -7.64 -7.43 0.42
CA ALA A 84 -8.31 -7.36 1.73
C ALA A 84 -8.04 -6.03 2.44
N VAL A 85 -6.78 -5.59 2.50
CA VAL A 85 -6.41 -4.32 3.14
C VAL A 85 -6.90 -3.13 2.33
N SER A 86 -6.94 -3.22 0.99
CA SER A 86 -7.48 -2.16 0.14
C SER A 86 -8.98 -1.98 0.32
N ILE A 87 -9.76 -3.04 0.50
CA ILE A 87 -11.18 -2.95 0.84
C ILE A 87 -11.38 -2.24 2.18
N TYR A 88 -10.55 -2.58 3.19
CA TYR A 88 -10.56 -1.89 4.48
C TYR A 88 -10.21 -0.40 4.31
N GLY A 89 -9.13 -0.06 3.62
CA GLY A 89 -8.68 1.30 3.38
C GLY A 89 -9.70 2.13 2.59
N TRP A 90 -10.34 1.52 1.58
CA TRP A 90 -11.41 2.15 0.81
C TRP A 90 -12.59 2.58 1.70
N ARG A 91 -13.05 1.68 2.59
CA ARG A 91 -14.12 1.98 3.55
C ARG A 91 -13.73 3.13 4.49
N GLN A 92 -12.53 3.07 5.05
CA GLN A 92 -12.00 4.10 5.95
C GLN A 92 -11.92 5.47 5.28
N TRP A 93 -11.31 5.55 4.10
CA TRP A 93 -11.15 6.81 3.39
C TRP A 93 -12.47 7.37 2.85
N ARG A 94 -13.39 6.49 2.46
CA ARG A 94 -14.72 6.91 2.02
C ARG A 94 -15.52 7.54 3.17
N GLN A 95 -15.49 6.93 4.35
CA GLN A 95 -16.15 7.49 5.56
C GLN A 95 -15.51 8.82 5.96
N ALA A 96 -14.18 8.89 6.03
CA ALA A 96 -13.45 10.10 6.35
C ALA A 96 -13.77 11.23 5.35
N LYS A 97 -13.83 10.93 4.05
CA LYS A 97 -14.18 11.91 3.01
C LYS A 97 -15.60 12.44 3.20
N THR A 98 -16.58 11.59 3.52
CA THR A 98 -17.98 12.03 3.74
C THR A 98 -18.06 13.03 4.90
N GLN A 99 -17.35 12.77 6.00
CA GLN A 99 -17.29 13.68 7.15
C GLN A 99 -16.63 15.03 6.80
N ARG A 100 -15.61 15.02 5.93
CA ARG A 100 -14.86 16.23 5.53
C ARG A 100 -15.51 17.01 4.40
N SER A 101 -16.33 16.40 3.58
CA SER A 101 -17.05 17.10 2.49
C SER A 101 -17.97 18.21 3.02
N THR A 102 -18.46 18.08 4.25
CA THR A 102 -19.22 19.13 4.95
C THR A 102 -18.38 20.39 5.21
N SER A 103 -17.04 20.26 5.19
CA SER A 103 -16.08 21.36 5.42
C SER A 103 -15.41 21.86 4.13
N GLY A 104 -15.90 21.47 2.94
CA GLY A 104 -15.36 21.93 1.64
C GLY A 104 -13.99 21.39 1.25
N GLN A 105 -13.48 20.35 1.93
CA GLN A 105 -12.15 19.79 1.67
C GLN A 105 -12.18 18.66 0.64
N GLU A 106 -11.33 18.74 -0.39
CA GLU A 106 -11.27 17.78 -1.49
C GLU A 106 -10.52 16.46 -1.18
N THR A 107 -9.63 16.46 -0.19
CA THR A 107 -8.81 15.29 0.16
C THR A 107 -9.54 14.35 1.13
N ALA A 108 -9.32 13.03 0.96
CA ALA A 108 -10.03 12.03 1.76
C ALA A 108 -9.62 12.03 3.23
N ILE A 109 -8.34 12.24 3.53
CA ILE A 109 -7.79 12.17 4.89
C ILE A 109 -6.74 13.27 5.13
N VAL A 110 -6.55 13.61 6.39
CA VAL A 110 -5.39 14.37 6.88
C VAL A 110 -4.29 13.38 7.26
N PRO A 111 -3.07 13.52 6.71
CA PRO A 111 -1.93 12.73 7.17
C PRO A 111 -1.64 13.00 8.65
N GLN A 112 -1.31 11.96 9.40
CA GLN A 112 -0.97 12.07 10.80
C GLN A 112 0.26 11.22 11.14
N TRP A 113 1.03 11.63 12.15
CA TRP A 113 2.08 10.79 12.70
C TRP A 113 1.47 9.75 13.62
N ALA A 114 1.91 8.50 13.49
CA ALA A 114 1.53 7.45 14.43
C ALA A 114 2.08 7.75 15.83
N SER A 115 1.35 7.37 16.88
CA SER A 115 1.85 7.47 18.25
C SER A 115 3.08 6.57 18.46
N TRP A 116 3.90 6.89 19.45
CA TRP A 116 5.12 6.12 19.74
C TRP A 116 4.82 4.64 19.99
N THR A 117 3.73 4.36 20.71
CA THR A 117 3.26 2.99 20.97
C THR A 117 2.93 2.24 19.66
N VAL A 118 2.29 2.92 18.71
CA VAL A 118 1.97 2.33 17.40
C VAL A 118 3.24 2.05 16.62
N ARG A 119 4.22 2.96 16.62
CA ARG A 119 5.51 2.76 15.95
C ARG A 119 6.25 1.53 16.49
N ILE A 120 6.30 1.39 17.82
CA ILE A 120 6.91 0.20 18.46
C ILE A 120 6.16 -1.07 18.02
N ARG A 121 4.81 -1.06 18.03
CA ARG A 121 4.01 -2.21 17.57
C ARG A 121 4.29 -2.56 16.12
N LEU A 122 4.41 -1.57 15.23
CA LEU A 122 4.73 -1.81 13.82
C LEU A 122 6.09 -2.50 13.66
N VAL A 123 7.12 -2.06 14.40
CA VAL A 123 8.45 -2.69 14.38
C VAL A 123 8.40 -4.12 14.94
N VAL A 124 7.71 -4.32 16.07
CA VAL A 124 7.57 -5.66 16.68
C VAL A 124 6.83 -6.61 15.76
N ILE A 125 5.74 -6.15 15.11
CA ILE A 125 4.98 -6.98 14.16
C ILE A 125 5.82 -7.25 12.90
N LEU A 126 6.59 -6.28 12.40
CA LEU A 126 7.46 -6.48 11.25
C LEU A 126 8.50 -7.57 11.52
N ILE A 127 9.22 -7.47 12.62
CA ILE A 127 10.26 -8.44 12.99
C ILE A 127 9.63 -9.78 13.36
N GLY A 128 8.66 -9.81 14.28
CA GLY A 128 8.02 -11.02 14.76
C GLY A 128 7.25 -11.74 13.64
N GLY A 129 6.54 -11.00 12.80
CA GLY A 129 5.84 -11.54 11.64
C GLY A 129 6.80 -12.13 10.61
N THR A 130 7.94 -11.48 10.37
CA THR A 130 8.98 -12.02 9.49
C THR A 130 9.52 -13.36 10.01
N ILE A 131 9.86 -13.42 11.31
CA ILE A 131 10.35 -14.66 11.95
C ILE A 131 9.29 -15.76 11.86
N LEU A 132 8.04 -15.43 12.16
CA LEU A 132 6.92 -16.39 12.17
C LEU A 132 6.60 -16.92 10.78
N LEU A 133 6.63 -16.07 9.74
CA LEU A 133 6.26 -16.45 8.38
C LEU A 133 7.42 -17.07 7.58
N THR A 134 8.66 -16.90 7.99
CA THR A 134 9.82 -17.48 7.28
C THR A 134 9.70 -19.01 7.07
N PRO A 135 9.32 -19.83 8.08
CA PRO A 135 9.12 -21.27 7.85
C PRO A 135 8.03 -21.58 6.83
N LEU A 136 6.93 -20.83 6.86
CA LEU A 136 5.84 -20.99 5.89
C LEU A 136 6.31 -20.69 4.47
N PHE A 137 7.02 -19.58 4.28
CA PHE A 137 7.56 -19.18 2.98
C PHE A 137 8.59 -20.18 2.45
N ARG A 138 9.38 -20.80 3.35
CA ARG A 138 10.30 -21.89 2.97
C ARG A 138 9.55 -23.11 2.44
N VAL A 139 8.44 -23.51 3.08
CA VAL A 139 7.60 -24.62 2.60
C VAL A 139 6.93 -24.27 1.26
N LEU A 140 6.59 -23.00 1.03
CA LEU A 140 6.04 -22.51 -0.24
C LEU A 140 7.08 -22.37 -1.37
N GLY A 141 8.36 -22.68 -1.11
CA GLY A 141 9.41 -22.64 -2.11
C GLY A 141 9.95 -21.25 -2.45
N SER A 142 9.88 -20.32 -1.50
CA SER A 142 10.46 -18.98 -1.67
C SER A 142 11.98 -19.05 -1.88
N PHE A 143 12.51 -18.10 -2.68
CA PHE A 143 13.92 -17.95 -2.97
C PHE A 143 14.73 -17.57 -1.72
N GLU A 144 15.95 -18.11 -1.60
CA GLU A 144 16.83 -17.75 -0.47
C GLU A 144 17.46 -16.34 -0.67
N PRO A 145 17.59 -15.54 0.37
CA PRO A 145 17.23 -15.86 1.76
C PRO A 145 15.71 -15.67 2.05
N VAL A 146 15.05 -16.76 2.43
CA VAL A 146 13.57 -16.82 2.60
C VAL A 146 13.03 -15.75 3.55
N TRP A 147 13.80 -15.35 4.59
CA TRP A 147 13.37 -14.27 5.49
C TRP A 147 13.13 -12.95 4.78
N ALA A 148 13.85 -12.69 3.68
CA ALA A 148 13.69 -11.44 2.93
C ALA A 148 12.33 -11.40 2.20
N ASP A 149 11.83 -12.53 1.70
CA ASP A 149 10.49 -12.62 1.11
C ASP A 149 9.39 -12.47 2.18
N ALA A 150 9.57 -13.10 3.36
CA ALA A 150 8.67 -12.88 4.50
C ALA A 150 8.68 -11.42 4.99
N TRP A 151 9.85 -10.77 5.05
CA TRP A 151 9.99 -9.36 5.38
C TRP A 151 9.22 -8.46 4.41
N THR A 152 9.41 -8.67 3.11
CA THR A 152 8.71 -7.87 2.09
C THR A 152 7.20 -8.08 2.16
N PHE A 153 6.72 -9.27 2.49
CA PHE A 153 5.30 -9.55 2.68
C PHE A 153 4.73 -8.81 3.90
N VAL A 154 5.34 -8.98 5.08
CA VAL A 154 4.87 -8.35 6.32
C VAL A 154 4.98 -6.83 6.23
N GLY A 155 6.09 -6.32 5.69
CA GLY A 155 6.28 -4.89 5.46
C GLY A 155 5.21 -4.30 4.54
N SER A 156 4.91 -4.97 3.42
CA SER A 156 3.84 -4.56 2.50
C SER A 156 2.47 -4.51 3.16
N LEU A 157 2.15 -5.49 4.02
CA LEU A 157 0.93 -5.51 4.82
C LEU A 157 0.84 -4.28 5.73
N LEU A 158 1.90 -4.03 6.50
CA LEU A 158 1.95 -2.93 7.46
C LEU A 158 1.93 -1.57 6.76
N ALA A 159 2.64 -1.43 5.64
CA ALA A 159 2.64 -0.20 4.85
C ALA A 159 1.25 0.10 4.29
N THR A 160 0.58 -0.88 3.67
CA THR A 160 -0.76 -0.70 3.12
C THR A 160 -1.79 -0.40 4.22
N TYR A 161 -1.68 -1.07 5.37
CA TYR A 161 -2.50 -0.78 6.55
C TYR A 161 -2.23 0.63 7.09
N GLY A 162 -0.96 1.04 7.20
CA GLY A 162 -0.59 2.39 7.61
C GLY A 162 -1.14 3.48 6.70
N MET A 163 -1.14 3.23 5.38
CA MET A 163 -1.80 4.10 4.40
C MET A 163 -3.32 4.20 4.67
N ALA A 164 -3.98 3.08 4.96
CA ALA A 164 -5.41 3.06 5.28
C ALA A 164 -5.73 3.89 6.55
N LYS A 165 -4.82 3.89 7.53
CA LYS A 165 -4.90 4.71 8.75
C LYS A 165 -4.48 6.17 8.55
N GLY A 166 -3.87 6.52 7.43
CA GLY A 166 -3.35 7.86 7.15
C GLY A 166 -2.06 8.20 7.88
N TRP A 167 -1.29 7.20 8.33
CA TRP A 167 -0.01 7.44 9.01
C TRP A 167 1.08 7.80 8.00
N VAL A 168 1.84 8.86 8.25
CA VAL A 168 2.95 9.27 7.37
C VAL A 168 4.04 8.20 7.30
N GLU A 169 4.24 7.45 8.38
CA GLU A 169 5.24 6.40 8.49
C GLU A 169 5.08 5.25 7.50
N PHE A 170 3.91 5.06 6.90
CA PHE A 170 3.72 3.96 5.95
C PHE A 170 4.68 4.07 4.75
N TRP A 171 5.04 5.29 4.35
CA TRP A 171 6.03 5.53 3.31
C TRP A 171 7.41 5.01 3.68
N LEU A 172 7.81 5.18 4.95
CA LEU A 172 9.10 4.66 5.46
C LEU A 172 9.09 3.14 5.57
N ILE A 173 7.93 2.52 5.83
CA ILE A 173 7.80 1.06 5.81
C ILE A 173 8.02 0.53 4.40
N TRP A 174 7.49 1.20 3.37
CA TRP A 174 7.79 0.85 1.98
C TRP A 174 9.28 0.98 1.67
N VAL A 175 9.95 2.04 2.13
CA VAL A 175 11.42 2.16 1.99
C VAL A 175 12.14 0.97 2.64
N ALA A 176 11.71 0.54 3.83
CA ALA A 176 12.29 -0.64 4.49
C ALA A 176 12.03 -1.95 3.73
N VAL A 177 10.89 -2.06 3.03
CA VAL A 177 10.58 -3.17 2.12
C VAL A 177 11.53 -3.15 0.92
N ASP A 178 11.75 -1.98 0.31
CA ASP A 178 12.58 -1.82 -0.87
C ASP A 178 14.07 -2.08 -0.57
N ILE A 179 14.58 -1.65 0.59
CA ILE A 179 15.97 -1.90 1.04
C ILE A 179 16.28 -3.40 1.07
N VAL A 180 15.31 -4.24 1.44
CA VAL A 180 15.49 -5.70 1.46
C VAL A 180 15.08 -6.32 0.12
N GLY A 181 14.00 -5.84 -0.48
CA GLY A 181 13.44 -6.41 -1.71
C GLY A 181 14.34 -6.19 -2.94
N VAL A 182 15.00 -5.04 -3.07
CA VAL A 182 15.89 -4.75 -4.20
C VAL A 182 17.07 -5.74 -4.26
N PRO A 183 17.89 -5.92 -3.19
CA PRO A 183 18.96 -6.92 -3.20
C PRO A 183 18.46 -8.35 -3.42
N LEU A 184 17.30 -8.71 -2.82
CA LEU A 184 16.70 -10.03 -3.02
C LEU A 184 16.41 -10.28 -4.50
N LEU A 185 15.77 -9.33 -5.20
CA LEU A 185 15.43 -9.47 -6.61
C LEU A 185 16.66 -9.51 -7.52
N PHE A 186 17.70 -8.72 -7.22
CA PHE A 186 18.98 -8.79 -7.93
C PHE A 186 19.64 -10.15 -7.76
N SER A 187 19.71 -10.68 -6.53
CA SER A 187 20.32 -11.99 -6.26
C SER A 187 19.55 -13.15 -6.89
N ALA A 188 18.22 -13.01 -7.03
CA ALA A 188 17.36 -13.97 -7.69
C ALA A 188 17.35 -13.85 -9.23
N GLY A 189 18.08 -12.89 -9.82
CA GLY A 189 18.14 -12.67 -11.27
C GLY A 189 16.93 -11.93 -11.87
N TYR A 190 16.01 -11.40 -11.03
CA TYR A 190 14.84 -10.62 -11.48
C TYR A 190 15.19 -9.15 -11.67
N TYR A 191 16.08 -8.84 -12.60
CA TYR A 191 16.62 -7.48 -12.81
C TYR A 191 15.53 -6.45 -13.13
N ALA A 192 14.57 -6.78 -13.99
CA ALA A 192 13.48 -5.87 -14.33
C ALA A 192 12.65 -5.50 -13.11
N SER A 193 12.30 -6.47 -12.26
CA SER A 193 11.59 -6.25 -11.01
C SER A 193 12.43 -5.46 -10.01
N ALA A 194 13.75 -5.70 -9.93
CA ALA A 194 14.66 -4.95 -9.07
C ALA A 194 14.69 -3.46 -9.45
N PHE A 195 14.77 -3.14 -10.75
CA PHE A 195 14.69 -1.77 -11.24
C PHE A 195 13.33 -1.11 -10.96
N MET A 196 12.22 -1.87 -11.07
CA MET A 196 10.90 -1.37 -10.68
C MET A 196 10.83 -1.05 -9.18
N TYR A 197 11.41 -1.89 -8.31
CA TYR A 197 11.50 -1.60 -6.88
C TYR A 197 12.34 -0.36 -6.59
N LEU A 198 13.45 -0.15 -7.29
CA LEU A 198 14.22 1.10 -7.19
C LEU A 198 13.38 2.33 -7.58
N PHE A 199 12.60 2.23 -8.67
CA PHE A 199 11.68 3.28 -9.08
C PHE A 199 10.62 3.54 -7.98
N TYR A 200 10.01 2.49 -7.42
CA TYR A 200 9.07 2.62 -6.32
C TYR A 200 9.75 3.19 -5.06
N GLY A 201 11.00 2.84 -4.76
CA GLY A 201 11.76 3.40 -3.65
C GLY A 201 11.90 4.92 -3.75
N VAL A 202 12.25 5.45 -4.93
CA VAL A 202 12.28 6.90 -5.17
C VAL A 202 10.88 7.51 -5.03
N PHE A 203 9.86 6.83 -5.60
CA PHE A 203 8.47 7.26 -5.51
C PHE A 203 7.98 7.33 -4.06
N THR A 204 8.32 6.34 -3.23
CA THR A 204 7.92 6.31 -1.81
C THR A 204 8.59 7.41 -1.00
N LEU A 205 9.86 7.74 -1.29
CA LEU A 205 10.53 8.89 -0.67
C LEU A 205 9.83 10.22 -1.03
N VAL A 206 9.48 10.41 -2.31
CA VAL A 206 8.70 11.60 -2.72
C VAL A 206 7.35 11.65 -2.00
N GLY A 207 6.65 10.51 -1.93
CA GLY A 207 5.38 10.39 -1.22
C GLY A 207 5.48 10.74 0.26
N PHE A 208 6.55 10.31 0.92
CA PHE A 208 6.84 10.67 2.31
C PHE A 208 6.92 12.20 2.49
N PHE A 209 7.72 12.88 1.67
CA PHE A 209 7.84 14.35 1.78
C PHE A 209 6.52 15.07 1.45
N VAL A 210 5.76 14.59 0.47
CA VAL A 210 4.43 15.15 0.13
C VAL A 210 3.49 15.03 1.32
N TRP A 211 3.42 13.87 1.97
CA TRP A 211 2.53 13.64 3.10
C TRP A 211 2.99 14.36 4.36
N ALA A 212 4.30 14.39 4.64
CA ALA A 212 4.85 15.12 5.78
C ALA A 212 4.57 16.64 5.67
N ARG A 213 4.73 17.21 4.46
CA ARG A 213 4.38 18.62 4.20
C ARG A 213 2.87 18.88 4.33
N ALA A 214 2.04 18.00 3.78
CA ALA A 214 0.59 18.13 3.88
C ALA A 214 0.13 18.11 5.34
N ARG A 215 0.68 17.22 6.15
CA ARG A 215 0.41 17.15 7.59
C ARG A 215 0.76 18.45 8.30
N ASN A 216 1.92 19.05 8.00
CA ASN A 216 2.36 20.28 8.64
C ASN A 216 1.50 21.50 8.24
N ARG A 217 0.93 21.51 7.02
CA ARG A 217 0.05 22.58 6.54
C ARG A 217 -1.38 22.47 7.09
N GLU A 218 -1.89 21.26 7.28
CA GLU A 218 -3.29 21.03 7.66
C GLU A 218 -3.50 21.00 9.19
N LYS A 219 -2.43 20.79 9.98
CA LYS A 219 -2.50 20.82 11.45
C LYS A 219 -2.98 22.17 12.03
N PRO A 220 -2.45 23.32 11.62
CA PRO A 220 -2.90 24.61 12.15
C PRO A 220 -4.37 24.91 11.88
N ALA A 221 -4.89 24.52 10.71
CA ALA A 221 -6.27 24.76 10.33
C ALA A 221 -7.28 23.97 11.20
N VAL A 222 -6.93 22.78 11.62
CA VAL A 222 -7.77 21.96 12.51
C VAL A 222 -7.74 22.48 13.94
N GLU A 223 -6.58 22.95 14.42
CA GLU A 223 -6.41 23.49 15.78
C GLU A 223 -7.13 24.85 15.93
N THR A 224 -7.21 25.66 14.87
CA THR A 224 -7.92 26.93 14.85
C THR A 224 -9.45 26.78 14.80
N LEU A 225 -9.95 25.62 14.31
CA LEU A 225 -11.39 25.34 14.23
C LEU A 225 -11.96 24.65 15.48
N MET A 226 -11.11 24.19 16.40
CA MET A 226 -11.56 23.70 17.71
C MET A 226 -11.72 24.88 18.66
N PRO A 227 -12.92 25.12 19.24
CA PRO A 227 -13.09 26.14 20.25
C PRO A 227 -12.14 25.84 21.42
N ASP A 228 -11.41 26.87 21.86
CA ASP A 228 -10.55 26.78 23.03
C ASP A 228 -11.41 26.34 24.24
N PRO A 229 -11.11 25.20 24.87
CA PRO A 229 -11.89 24.68 25.99
C PRO A 229 -12.00 25.69 27.15
N THR A 230 -11.07 26.64 27.26
CA THR A 230 -11.12 27.73 28.25
C THR A 230 -12.23 28.74 27.96
N ILE A 231 -12.70 28.88 26.71
CA ILE A 231 -13.80 29.80 26.38
C ILE A 231 -15.16 29.17 26.76
N GLN A 232 -15.28 27.86 26.77
CA GLN A 232 -16.50 27.18 27.20
C GLN A 232 -16.72 27.26 28.74
N GLU A 233 -15.63 27.13 29.53
CA GLU A 233 -15.74 27.26 31.02
C GLU A 233 -16.14 28.67 31.44
N VAL A 234 -15.70 29.71 30.75
CA VAL A 234 -16.07 31.10 31.07
C VAL A 234 -17.56 31.39 30.74
N SER A 235 -18.11 30.76 29.68
CA SER A 235 -19.49 30.87 29.30
C SER A 235 -20.45 30.17 30.29
N GLU A 236 -20.05 29.01 30.81
CA GLU A 236 -20.88 28.27 31.81
C GLU A 236 -20.83 28.90 33.22
N THR A 237 -19.71 29.52 33.60
CA THR A 237 -19.58 30.21 34.90
C THR A 237 -20.31 31.54 34.90
N GLY A 238 -20.39 32.26 33.77
CA GLY A 238 -21.14 33.50 33.64
C GLY A 238 -22.65 33.32 33.68
N GLN A 239 -23.18 32.15 33.30
CA GLN A 239 -24.62 31.85 33.27
C GLN A 239 -25.17 31.33 34.60
N LYS A 240 -24.29 30.97 35.58
CA LYS A 240 -24.68 30.56 36.94
C LYS A 240 -24.67 31.71 37.95
N ALA A 241 -24.31 32.93 37.54
CA ALA A 241 -24.19 34.12 38.40
C ALA A 241 -25.32 35.15 38.20
N THR A 242 -26.35 34.83 37.43
CA THR A 242 -27.60 35.60 37.27
C THR A 242 -28.80 34.76 37.70
#